data_1fc942f7f50e650d94012874a92818bf
#
_entry.id   1fc942f7f50e650d94012874a92818bf
#
_cell.length_a   1.000
_cell.length_b   1.000
_cell.length_c   1.000
_cell.angle_alpha   90.00
_cell.angle_beta   90.00
_cell.angle_gamma   90.00
#
_symmetry.space_group_name_H-M   'P 1'
#
loop_
_entity.id
_entity.type
_entity.pdbx_description
1 polymer ?
#
loop_
_entity_poly.entity_id
_entity_poly.type
_entity_poly.pdbx_seq_one_letter_code
_entity_poly.pdbx_strand_id
1 'polypeptide(L)'
;AAGRIGDLPLAGFSLPLRLGGSEATVKGLVAPMLDGRFLIDSLRLAKSQSGWHGEFEGGIDGVSMPKLSRALKLPAMAGSLTARVPRIAYEQGVLRLDGALSIEVFDGGIIVHQLRLIDPFGKGRRFVADVTARNLDLGMLTRTFAFGAIEGRFDADLRDLEMQGWKPLRF
;
A
#
# COMPACT_ATOMS: atom_id res chain seq x y z
N ALA A 1 -10.17 -19.89 6.43
CA ALA A 1 -10.84 -18.77 7.10
C ALA A 1 -11.19 -17.70 6.05
N ALA A 2 -12.25 -16.95 6.29
CA ALA A 2 -12.52 -15.70 5.58
C ALA A 2 -12.21 -14.55 6.54
N GLY A 3 -11.66 -13.46 6.04
CA GLY A 3 -11.27 -12.32 6.86
C GLY A 3 -11.50 -11.00 6.14
N ARG A 4 -11.14 -9.90 6.80
CA ARG A 4 -11.17 -8.55 6.23
C ARG A 4 -9.95 -7.78 6.68
N ILE A 5 -9.42 -6.95 5.78
CA ILE A 5 -8.42 -5.94 6.12
C ILE A 5 -9.10 -4.57 5.92
N GLY A 6 -9.51 -3.95 7.03
CA GLY A 6 -10.41 -2.79 6.96
C GLY A 6 -11.71 -3.15 6.25
N ASP A 7 -12.04 -2.46 5.17
CA ASP A 7 -13.24 -2.74 4.34
C ASP A 7 -12.99 -3.76 3.21
N LEU A 8 -11.77 -4.27 3.05
CA LEU A 8 -11.40 -5.20 1.99
C LEU A 8 -11.67 -6.66 2.39
N PRO A 9 -12.50 -7.40 1.64
CA PRO A 9 -12.76 -8.81 1.89
C PRO A 9 -11.58 -9.67 1.44
N LEU A 10 -11.19 -10.63 2.29
CA LEU A 10 -10.28 -11.72 1.97
C LEU A 10 -11.06 -13.02 1.89
N ALA A 11 -10.98 -13.71 0.76
CA ALA A 11 -11.62 -14.99 0.58
C ALA A 11 -10.67 -16.13 0.99
N GLY A 12 -11.23 -17.19 1.54
CA GLY A 12 -10.64 -18.49 1.87
C GLY A 12 -9.11 -18.59 1.97
N PHE A 13 -8.51 -18.29 3.13
CA PHE A 13 -7.08 -18.44 3.35
C PHE A 13 -6.77 -19.22 4.64
N SER A 14 -5.59 -19.83 4.70
CA SER A 14 -5.04 -20.41 5.93
C SER A 14 -4.08 -19.40 6.54
N LEU A 15 -4.28 -19.08 7.83
CA LEU A 15 -3.42 -18.14 8.56
C LEU A 15 -2.34 -18.90 9.33
N PRO A 16 -1.09 -18.93 8.88
CA PRO A 16 0.02 -19.56 9.59
C PRO A 16 0.52 -18.66 10.72
N LEU A 17 -0.33 -18.44 11.73
CA LEU A 17 -0.03 -17.61 12.90
C LEU A 17 0.75 -18.41 13.93
N ARG A 18 1.88 -17.87 14.37
CA ARG A 18 2.65 -18.34 15.53
C ARG A 18 2.62 -17.28 16.61
N LEU A 19 2.29 -17.68 17.82
CA LEU A 19 2.29 -16.83 19.00
C LEU A 19 3.35 -17.33 19.97
N GLY A 20 4.19 -16.42 20.48
CA GLY A 20 5.25 -16.73 21.43
C GLY A 20 5.49 -15.55 22.37
N GLY A 21 5.12 -15.66 23.64
CA GLY A 21 5.30 -14.59 24.63
C GLY A 21 4.65 -13.29 24.20
N SER A 22 5.48 -12.26 23.94
CA SER A 22 5.05 -10.93 23.49
C SER A 22 5.15 -10.72 21.96
N GLU A 23 5.30 -11.80 21.19
CA GLU A 23 5.52 -11.75 19.74
C GLU A 23 4.46 -12.58 19.00
N ALA A 24 4.01 -12.04 17.85
CA ALA A 24 3.18 -12.74 16.89
C ALA A 24 3.84 -12.70 15.51
N THR A 25 3.89 -13.83 14.81
CA THR A 25 4.49 -13.93 13.48
C THR A 25 3.57 -14.63 12.49
N VAL A 26 3.57 -14.17 11.26
CA VAL A 26 2.93 -14.82 10.10
C VAL A 26 3.98 -14.92 9.00
N LYS A 27 4.07 -16.06 8.34
CA LYS A 27 4.99 -16.28 7.21
C LYS A 27 4.29 -17.03 6.09
N GLY A 28 4.51 -16.56 4.86
CA GLY A 28 4.05 -17.26 3.67
C GLY A 28 2.53 -17.31 3.51
N LEU A 29 1.81 -16.24 3.90
CA LEU A 29 0.36 -16.14 3.66
C LEU A 29 0.09 -15.68 2.24
N VAL A 30 -0.77 -16.42 1.55
CA VAL A 30 -1.39 -16.01 0.29
C VAL A 30 -2.90 -16.03 0.47
N ALA A 31 -3.56 -14.88 0.31
CA ALA A 31 -5.00 -14.76 0.43
C ALA A 31 -5.60 -14.21 -0.87
N PRO A 32 -6.56 -14.90 -1.51
CA PRO A 32 -7.30 -14.35 -2.64
C PRO A 32 -8.01 -13.05 -2.25
N MET A 33 -7.88 -12.02 -3.07
CA MET A 33 -8.45 -10.69 -2.84
C MET A 33 -8.80 -10.01 -4.17
N LEU A 34 -10.08 -9.68 -4.38
CA LEU A 34 -10.55 -8.84 -5.50
C LEU A 34 -9.99 -9.27 -6.88
N ASP A 35 -10.11 -10.55 -7.22
CA ASP A 35 -9.59 -11.25 -8.40
C ASP A 35 -8.06 -11.47 -8.42
N GLY A 36 -7.32 -10.83 -7.53
CA GLY A 36 -5.89 -10.99 -7.35
C GLY A 36 -5.55 -11.69 -6.03
N ARG A 37 -4.38 -11.37 -5.49
CA ARG A 37 -3.84 -11.99 -4.27
C ARG A 37 -3.24 -10.93 -3.34
N PHE A 38 -3.46 -11.11 -2.05
CA PHE A 38 -2.71 -10.46 -0.99
C PHE A 38 -1.63 -11.40 -0.48
N LEU A 39 -0.42 -10.91 -0.33
CA LEU A 39 0.78 -11.67 0.01
C LEU A 39 1.38 -11.13 1.30
N ILE A 40 1.65 -12.01 2.27
CA ILE A 40 2.50 -11.73 3.41
C ILE A 40 3.68 -12.72 3.33
N ASP A 41 4.84 -12.25 2.90
CA ASP A 41 6.06 -13.04 2.94
C ASP A 41 6.51 -13.20 4.39
N SER A 42 6.52 -12.10 5.15
CA SER A 42 6.69 -12.11 6.59
C SER A 42 5.94 -10.96 7.26
N LEU A 43 5.36 -11.24 8.42
CA LEU A 43 4.83 -10.25 9.35
C LEU A 43 5.28 -10.62 10.76
N ARG A 44 5.86 -9.67 11.46
CA ARG A 44 6.27 -9.78 12.86
C ARG A 44 5.68 -8.62 13.64
N LEU A 45 5.02 -8.91 14.73
CA LEU A 45 4.54 -7.92 15.68
C LEU A 45 5.05 -8.30 17.06
N ALA A 46 5.69 -7.38 17.75
CA ALA A 46 6.22 -7.57 19.08
C ALA A 46 5.86 -6.39 19.98
N LYS A 47 5.64 -6.69 21.27
CA LYS A 47 5.44 -5.68 22.31
C LYS A 47 6.62 -5.71 23.26
N SER A 48 7.28 -4.55 23.41
CA SER A 48 8.38 -4.34 24.35
C SER A 48 8.03 -3.25 25.38
N GLN A 49 8.97 -2.93 26.26
CA GLN A 49 8.81 -1.82 27.20
C GLN A 49 8.71 -0.47 26.50
N SER A 50 9.34 -0.31 25.33
CA SER A 50 9.28 0.90 24.50
C SER A 50 8.03 0.98 23.62
N GLY A 51 7.13 -0.02 23.65
CA GLY A 51 5.90 -0.04 22.89
C GLY A 51 5.83 -1.15 21.85
N TRP A 52 4.97 -0.95 20.83
CA TRP A 52 4.80 -1.90 19.74
C TRP A 52 5.86 -1.71 18.67
N HIS A 53 6.39 -2.82 18.19
CA HIS A 53 7.28 -2.93 17.03
C HIS A 53 6.63 -3.85 16.01
N GLY A 54 6.77 -3.53 14.74
CA GLY A 54 6.22 -4.34 13.67
C GLY A 54 7.13 -4.34 12.45
N GLU A 55 7.19 -5.48 11.76
CA GLU A 55 7.87 -5.62 10.47
C GLU A 55 6.93 -6.35 9.51
N PHE A 56 6.90 -5.90 8.28
CA PHE A 56 6.07 -6.47 7.21
C PHE A 56 6.84 -6.51 5.91
N GLU A 57 6.78 -7.64 5.23
CA GLU A 57 7.19 -7.84 3.83
C GLU A 57 6.05 -8.53 3.08
N GLY A 58 5.81 -8.14 1.84
CA GLY A 58 4.72 -8.75 1.08
C GLY A 58 4.27 -7.91 -0.09
N GLY A 59 2.97 -7.94 -0.37
CA GLY A 59 2.42 -7.15 -1.46
C GLY A 59 1.01 -7.53 -1.85
N ILE A 60 0.61 -7.04 -3.00
CA ILE A 60 -0.60 -7.40 -3.72
C ILE A 60 -0.23 -7.72 -5.15
N ASP A 61 -0.94 -8.65 -5.76
CA ASP A 61 -0.64 -9.12 -7.10
C ASP A 61 -1.94 -9.25 -7.90
N GLY A 62 -2.04 -8.50 -9.01
CA GLY A 62 -3.12 -8.55 -9.97
C GLY A 62 -4.50 -8.18 -9.43
N VAL A 63 -4.58 -7.34 -8.40
CA VAL A 63 -5.85 -6.92 -7.80
C VAL A 63 -6.65 -6.05 -8.76
N SER A 64 -7.93 -6.38 -8.96
CA SER A 64 -8.85 -5.63 -9.85
C SER A 64 -9.09 -4.21 -9.31
N MET A 65 -8.63 -3.20 -10.05
CA MET A 65 -8.86 -1.79 -9.70
C MET A 65 -10.35 -1.42 -9.65
N PRO A 66 -11.23 -1.90 -10.56
CA PRO A 66 -12.67 -1.66 -10.45
C PRO A 66 -13.29 -2.18 -9.14
N LYS A 67 -12.84 -3.35 -8.66
CA LYS A 67 -13.33 -3.93 -7.40
C LYS A 67 -12.74 -3.21 -6.19
N LEU A 68 -11.45 -2.87 -6.25
CA LEU A 68 -10.74 -2.14 -5.21
C LEU A 68 -11.35 -0.74 -4.99
N SER A 69 -11.53 0.01 -6.07
CA SER A 69 -12.11 1.37 -5.98
C SER A 69 -13.53 1.34 -5.43
N ARG A 70 -14.34 0.37 -5.83
CA ARG A 70 -15.69 0.19 -5.27
C ARG A 70 -15.66 -0.12 -3.76
N ALA A 71 -14.78 -1.04 -3.34
CA ALA A 71 -14.65 -1.42 -1.93
C ALA A 71 -14.17 -0.27 -1.04
N LEU A 72 -13.28 0.58 -1.57
CA LEU A 72 -12.75 1.75 -0.85
C LEU A 72 -13.55 3.04 -1.06
N LYS A 73 -14.65 2.99 -1.84
CA LYS A 73 -15.47 4.15 -2.19
C LYS A 73 -14.66 5.26 -2.88
N LEU A 74 -13.70 4.85 -3.69
CA LEU A 74 -12.88 5.72 -4.53
C LEU A 74 -13.53 5.93 -5.91
N PRO A 75 -13.12 6.93 -6.69
CA PRO A 75 -13.49 7.04 -8.09
C PRO A 75 -13.22 5.73 -8.85
N ALA A 76 -14.08 5.40 -9.81
CA ALA A 76 -13.97 4.15 -10.57
C ALA A 76 -12.66 4.13 -11.38
N MET A 77 -11.79 3.18 -11.06
CA MET A 77 -10.49 2.99 -11.71
C MET A 77 -10.51 1.74 -12.58
N ALA A 78 -9.86 1.77 -13.73
CA ALA A 78 -9.71 0.63 -14.62
C ALA A 78 -8.34 -0.06 -14.41
N GLY A 79 -8.21 -1.29 -14.92
CA GLY A 79 -6.96 -2.05 -14.90
C GLY A 79 -6.76 -2.88 -13.63
N SER A 80 -5.51 -3.24 -13.38
CA SER A 80 -5.08 -4.02 -12.23
C SER A 80 -4.02 -3.28 -11.42
N LEU A 81 -3.86 -3.69 -10.17
CA LEU A 81 -2.87 -3.16 -9.24
C LEU A 81 -1.97 -4.30 -8.78
N THR A 82 -0.69 -4.14 -8.99
CA THR A 82 0.35 -4.98 -8.38
C THR A 82 1.27 -4.09 -7.57
N ALA A 83 1.58 -4.48 -6.35
CA ALA A 83 2.51 -3.75 -5.49
C ALA A 83 3.41 -4.72 -4.74
N ARG A 84 4.71 -4.43 -4.74
CA ARG A 84 5.71 -5.17 -3.98
C ARG A 84 6.28 -4.29 -2.88
N VAL A 85 6.14 -4.75 -1.64
CA VAL A 85 6.63 -4.08 -0.44
C VAL A 85 7.84 -4.87 0.07
N PRO A 86 9.08 -4.35 -0.06
CA PRO A 86 10.27 -5.10 0.35
C PRO A 86 10.32 -5.29 1.87
N ARG A 87 10.29 -4.23 2.63
CA ARG A 87 10.20 -4.27 4.09
C ARG A 87 9.65 -2.96 4.61
N ILE A 88 8.69 -3.06 5.50
CA ILE A 88 8.19 -1.94 6.29
C ILE A 88 8.45 -2.24 7.76
N ALA A 89 9.07 -1.30 8.47
CA ALA A 89 9.27 -1.36 9.90
C ALA A 89 8.41 -0.29 10.61
N TYR A 90 7.73 -0.71 11.69
CA TYR A 90 7.00 0.18 12.57
C TYR A 90 7.67 0.25 13.92
N GLU A 91 8.05 1.44 14.34
CA GLU A 91 8.67 1.70 15.62
C GLU A 91 8.31 3.09 16.14
N GLN A 92 7.95 3.21 17.42
CA GLN A 92 7.70 4.48 18.11
C GLN A 92 6.76 5.43 17.33
N GLY A 93 5.68 4.92 16.74
CA GLY A 93 4.71 5.74 16.01
C GLY A 93 5.14 6.11 14.59
N VAL A 94 6.26 5.59 14.09
CA VAL A 94 6.74 5.82 12.73
C VAL A 94 6.82 4.51 11.96
N LEU A 95 6.23 4.50 10.78
CA LEU A 95 6.37 3.43 9.81
C LEU A 95 7.38 3.88 8.76
N ARG A 96 8.37 3.05 8.51
CA ARG A 96 9.44 3.31 7.52
C ARG A 96 9.53 2.18 6.52
N LEU A 97 9.73 2.54 5.27
CA LEU A 97 10.01 1.60 4.19
C LEU A 97 11.53 1.46 4.04
N ASP A 98 12.01 0.23 4.08
CA ASP A 98 13.40 -0.13 3.75
C ASP A 98 13.46 -0.56 2.28
N GLY A 99 14.06 0.26 1.41
CA GLY A 99 14.12 0.03 -0.02
C GLY A 99 13.08 0.82 -0.80
N ALA A 100 12.53 0.22 -1.86
CA ALA A 100 11.58 0.85 -2.76
C ALA A 100 10.28 0.06 -2.85
N LEU A 101 9.16 0.72 -2.65
CA LEU A 101 7.83 0.18 -2.96
C LEU A 101 7.58 0.35 -4.46
N SER A 102 7.37 -0.76 -5.15
CA SER A 102 7.02 -0.78 -6.57
C SER A 102 5.52 -1.05 -6.73
N ILE A 103 4.86 -0.23 -7.53
CA ILE A 103 3.42 -0.30 -7.80
C ILE A 103 3.22 -0.27 -9.32
N GLU A 104 2.54 -1.26 -9.86
CA GLU A 104 2.08 -1.30 -11.25
C GLU A 104 0.60 -0.94 -11.29
N VAL A 105 0.26 0.18 -11.93
CA VAL A 105 -1.11 0.72 -12.00
C VAL A 105 -1.23 1.66 -13.20
N PHE A 106 -2.43 1.81 -13.75
CA PHE A 106 -2.68 2.67 -14.92
C PHE A 106 -1.75 2.37 -16.10
N ASP A 107 -1.50 1.09 -16.35
CA ASP A 107 -0.64 0.58 -17.42
C ASP A 107 0.79 1.17 -17.42
N GLY A 108 1.28 1.53 -16.25
CA GLY A 108 2.60 2.06 -15.97
C GLY A 108 3.09 1.70 -14.58
N GLY A 109 4.16 2.35 -14.13
CA GLY A 109 4.81 2.06 -12.86
C GLY A 109 4.95 3.29 -11.96
N ILE A 110 4.80 3.07 -10.66
CA ILE A 110 5.11 4.05 -9.62
C ILE A 110 6.11 3.41 -8.67
N ILE A 111 7.19 4.11 -8.37
CA ILE A 111 8.18 3.71 -7.38
C ILE A 111 8.20 4.74 -6.27
N VAL A 112 8.09 4.27 -5.03
CA VAL A 112 8.11 5.11 -3.84
C VAL A 112 9.36 4.78 -3.03
N HIS A 113 10.19 5.78 -2.80
CA HIS A 113 11.41 5.71 -2.01
C HIS A 113 11.27 6.51 -0.73
N GLN A 114 12.11 6.21 0.26
CA GLN A 114 12.24 6.95 1.52
C GLN A 114 10.92 7.17 2.27
N LEU A 115 9.93 6.29 2.04
CA LEU A 115 8.61 6.41 2.64
C LEU A 115 8.70 6.38 4.17
N ARG A 116 8.16 7.43 4.78
CA ARG A 116 7.90 7.52 6.22
C ARG A 116 6.46 7.94 6.47
N LEU A 117 5.76 7.21 7.29
CA LEU A 117 4.42 7.55 7.74
C LEU A 117 4.47 7.75 9.25
N ILE A 118 4.31 8.99 9.68
CA ILE A 118 4.33 9.42 11.07
C ILE A 118 2.90 9.41 11.59
N ASP A 119 2.70 8.87 12.79
CA ASP A 119 1.40 8.69 13.43
C ASP A 119 0.37 7.98 12.53
N PRO A 120 0.69 6.76 12.01
CA PRO A 120 -0.14 6.08 11.00
C PRO A 120 -1.57 5.80 11.47
N PHE A 121 -1.79 5.67 12.76
CA PHE A 121 -3.08 5.34 13.38
C PHE A 121 -3.78 6.55 14.01
N GLY A 122 -3.09 7.70 14.09
CA GLY A 122 -3.62 8.92 14.68
C GLY A 122 -4.39 9.80 13.68
N LYS A 123 -4.86 10.95 14.18
CA LYS A 123 -5.58 11.94 13.37
C LYS A 123 -4.65 12.87 12.58
N GLY A 124 -3.39 13.01 13.01
CA GLY A 124 -2.38 13.89 12.42
C GLY A 124 -1.43 13.19 11.45
N ARG A 125 -1.88 12.13 10.77
CA ARG A 125 -1.05 11.34 9.85
C ARG A 125 -0.26 12.19 8.88
N ARG A 126 1.06 12.02 8.89
CA ARG A 126 1.98 12.74 8.01
C ARG A 126 2.78 11.73 7.20
N PHE A 127 2.73 11.91 5.90
CA PHE A 127 3.40 11.08 4.91
C PHE A 127 4.55 11.87 4.29
N VAL A 128 5.72 11.25 4.18
CA VAL A 128 6.89 11.81 3.49
C VAL A 128 7.48 10.75 2.60
N ALA A 129 7.70 11.06 1.31
CA ALA A 129 8.31 10.13 0.38
C ALA A 129 8.85 10.84 -0.87
N ASP A 130 9.74 10.15 -1.58
CA ASP A 130 10.07 10.42 -2.98
C ASP A 130 9.25 9.50 -3.87
N VAL A 131 8.60 10.04 -4.89
CA VAL A 131 7.73 9.31 -5.80
C VAL A 131 8.17 9.52 -7.24
N THR A 132 8.42 8.41 -7.92
CA THR A 132 8.72 8.37 -9.34
C THR A 132 7.60 7.64 -10.07
N ALA A 133 6.93 8.31 -11.00
CA ALA A 133 5.94 7.73 -11.89
C ALA A 133 6.52 7.61 -13.30
N ARG A 134 6.30 6.49 -13.97
CA ARG A 134 6.79 6.25 -15.33
C ARG A 134 5.71 5.59 -16.18
N ASN A 135 5.57 6.12 -17.38
CA ASN A 135 4.73 5.57 -18.44
C ASN A 135 3.27 5.35 -18.03
N LEU A 136 2.72 6.18 -17.13
CA LEU A 136 1.32 6.07 -16.72
C LEU A 136 0.38 6.47 -17.86
N ASP A 137 -0.68 5.69 -18.09
CA ASP A 137 -1.74 6.03 -19.05
C ASP A 137 -2.58 7.19 -18.52
N LEU A 138 -2.42 8.38 -19.15
CA LEU A 138 -3.18 9.57 -18.78
C LEU A 138 -4.68 9.41 -19.00
N GLY A 139 -5.10 8.64 -20.01
CA GLY A 139 -6.50 8.39 -20.25
C GLY A 139 -7.15 7.60 -19.10
N MET A 140 -6.44 6.60 -18.56
CA MET A 140 -6.91 5.87 -17.38
C MET A 140 -6.94 6.76 -16.14
N LEU A 141 -5.90 7.57 -15.95
CA LEU A 141 -5.77 8.47 -14.81
C LEU A 141 -6.84 9.58 -14.82
N THR A 142 -6.99 10.29 -15.94
CA THR A 142 -7.90 11.44 -16.04
C THR A 142 -9.38 11.05 -16.04
N ARG A 143 -9.73 9.91 -16.64
CA ARG A 143 -11.08 9.34 -16.50
C ARG A 143 -11.43 9.02 -15.05
N THR A 144 -10.46 8.55 -14.27
CA THR A 144 -10.64 8.23 -12.85
C THR A 144 -10.99 9.48 -12.03
N PHE A 145 -10.32 10.59 -12.27
CA PHE A 145 -10.45 11.79 -11.45
C PHE A 145 -11.33 12.88 -12.08
N ALA A 146 -12.01 12.57 -13.20
CA ALA A 146 -12.90 13.49 -13.91
C ALA A 146 -12.24 14.83 -14.33
N PHE A 147 -10.94 14.82 -14.64
CA PHE A 147 -10.20 15.99 -15.14
C PHE A 147 -10.38 16.24 -16.64
N GLY A 148 -11.36 15.57 -17.28
CA GLY A 148 -11.54 15.56 -18.72
C GLY A 148 -10.89 14.34 -19.38
N ALA A 149 -10.85 14.31 -20.71
CA ALA A 149 -10.20 13.25 -21.48
C ALA A 149 -8.84 13.77 -21.97
N ILE A 150 -7.77 13.37 -21.32
CA ILE A 150 -6.40 13.61 -21.76
C ILE A 150 -5.80 12.27 -22.13
N GLU A 151 -5.28 12.15 -23.34
CA GLU A 151 -4.63 10.92 -23.81
C GLU A 151 -3.11 11.10 -23.82
N GLY A 152 -2.38 10.02 -23.73
CA GLY A 152 -0.92 9.98 -23.76
C GLY A 152 -0.31 9.25 -22.56
N ARG A 153 1.02 9.36 -22.47
CA ARG A 153 1.80 8.78 -21.37
C ARG A 153 2.35 9.90 -20.48
N PHE A 154 2.48 9.60 -19.19
CA PHE A 154 2.88 10.56 -18.17
C PHE A 154 4.02 10.02 -17.32
N ASP A 155 5.05 10.87 -17.18
CA ASP A 155 6.17 10.66 -16.27
C ASP A 155 6.21 11.80 -15.25
N ALA A 156 6.54 11.49 -14.00
CA ALA A 156 6.72 12.47 -12.93
C ALA A 156 7.78 12.03 -11.93
N ASP A 157 8.50 13.00 -11.39
CA ASP A 157 9.41 12.85 -10.27
C ASP A 157 9.03 13.88 -9.20
N LEU A 158 8.57 13.40 -8.04
CA LEU A 158 8.26 14.20 -6.88
C LEU A 158 9.26 13.88 -5.79
N ARG A 159 10.03 14.86 -5.35
CA ARG A 159 11.00 14.72 -4.27
C ARG A 159 10.48 15.40 -3.01
N ASP A 160 10.76 14.79 -1.87
CA ASP A 160 10.32 15.31 -0.57
C ASP A 160 8.81 15.60 -0.52
N LEU A 161 8.01 14.78 -1.22
CA LEU A 161 6.56 14.91 -1.16
C LEU A 161 6.11 14.76 0.28
N GLU A 162 5.54 15.81 0.83
CA GLU A 162 5.00 15.83 2.17
C GLU A 162 3.49 16.02 2.12
N MET A 163 2.77 15.14 2.80
CA MET A 163 1.30 15.19 2.90
C MET A 163 0.85 15.10 4.36
N GLN A 164 -0.17 15.84 4.72
CA GLN A 164 -0.85 15.73 6.01
C GLN A 164 -2.36 15.59 5.81
N GLY A 165 -2.95 14.57 6.40
CA GLY A 165 -4.38 14.28 6.22
C GLY A 165 -4.80 14.15 4.75
N TRP A 166 -3.93 13.59 3.89
CA TRP A 166 -4.09 13.44 2.43
C TRP A 166 -4.09 14.76 1.63
N LYS A 167 -3.66 15.85 2.25
CA LYS A 167 -3.44 17.13 1.56
C LYS A 167 -1.94 17.35 1.38
N PRO A 168 -1.47 17.70 0.17
CA PRO A 168 -0.07 18.00 -0.06
C PRO A 168 0.30 19.29 0.70
N LEU A 169 1.43 19.25 1.40
CA LEU A 169 2.04 20.40 2.06
C LEU A 169 3.24 20.93 1.26
N ARG A 170 3.97 20.00 0.64
CA ARG A 170 5.20 20.28 -0.11
C ARG A 170 5.42 19.19 -1.17
N PHE A 171 6.00 19.55 -2.31
CA PHE A 171 6.48 18.68 -3.37
C PHE A 171 7.48 19.41 -4.27
#